data_216d2b322030f06d7aebadaa7ae9fa7c
#
_entry.id   216d2b322030f06d7aebadaa7ae9fa7c
#
_cell.length_a   1.000
_cell.length_b   1.000
_cell.length_c   1.000
_cell.angle_alpha   90.00
_cell.angle_beta   90.00
_cell.angle_gamma   90.00
#
_symmetry.space_group_name_H-M   'P 1'
#
loop_
_entity.id
_entity.type
_entity.pdbx_description
1 polymer ?
#
loop_
_entity_poly.entity_id
_entity_poly.type
_entity_poly.pdbx_seq_one_letter_code
_entity_poly.pdbx_strand_id
1 'polypeptide(L)'
;MIEAEKQKRLARLNAEIGTDPANWSKTCLVPYPPWVDKEIDKLIRAVKKINAGQKAEAKKILRSIHGKEMTEWYENVGQWTGAYRRNLLNSKKLKEIPKSHRASSNIPLETQMKVIKRDNYRCRYCQIRLIHKNEIITLQNKFGRKMIPICKESKNEREYAVTFRHGIINMCQATYDHVKPLQLGGRSSVGNLVATCKACNYGKGKFSLKELGLNQPRKWQIIVDEWQGLADLLNSKKS
;
A
#
# COMPACT_ATOMS: atom_id res chain seq x y z
N MET A 1 9.50 3.75 -27.26
CA MET A 1 9.73 3.57 -25.80
C MET A 1 8.41 3.35 -25.05
N ILE A 2 7.44 4.27 -25.11
CA ILE A 2 6.18 4.19 -24.34
C ILE A 2 5.37 2.91 -24.62
N GLU A 3 5.25 2.47 -25.88
CA GLU A 3 4.48 1.27 -26.22
C GLU A 3 5.17 -0.01 -25.75
N ALA A 4 6.48 -0.12 -25.85
CA ALA A 4 7.24 -1.27 -25.33
C ALA A 4 7.11 -1.43 -23.82
N GLU A 5 7.14 -0.31 -23.06
CA GLU A 5 6.91 -0.35 -21.61
C GLU A 5 5.49 -0.77 -21.25
N LYS A 6 4.50 -0.31 -22.02
CA LYS A 6 3.10 -0.68 -21.86
C LYS A 6 2.90 -2.19 -22.12
N GLN A 7 3.50 -2.74 -23.15
CA GLN A 7 3.45 -4.17 -23.48
C GLN A 7 4.15 -5.02 -22.39
N LYS A 8 5.32 -4.59 -21.92
CA LYS A 8 6.02 -5.25 -20.81
C LYS A 8 5.17 -5.26 -19.53
N ARG A 9 4.51 -4.14 -19.22
CA ARG A 9 3.60 -4.06 -18.07
C ARG A 9 2.39 -4.97 -18.23
N LEU A 10 1.79 -5.01 -19.41
CA LEU A 10 0.66 -5.88 -19.70
C LEU A 10 1.05 -7.36 -19.54
N ALA A 11 2.20 -7.78 -20.04
CA ALA A 11 2.71 -9.12 -19.87
C ALA A 11 2.88 -9.50 -18.38
N ARG A 12 3.42 -8.58 -17.56
CA ARG A 12 3.52 -8.79 -16.11
C ARG A 12 2.15 -8.89 -15.43
N LEU A 13 1.22 -8.02 -15.77
CA LEU A 13 -0.15 -8.08 -15.22
C LEU A 13 -0.84 -9.39 -15.58
N ASN A 14 -0.67 -9.87 -16.82
CA ASN A 14 -1.18 -11.16 -17.24
C ASN A 14 -0.58 -12.32 -16.42
N ALA A 15 0.73 -12.28 -16.16
CA ALA A 15 1.41 -13.30 -15.37
C ALA A 15 0.99 -13.30 -13.89
N GLU A 16 0.84 -12.12 -13.28
CA GLU A 16 0.56 -11.97 -11.85
C GLU A 16 -0.93 -12.14 -11.50
N ILE A 17 -1.82 -11.75 -12.39
CA ILE A 17 -3.27 -11.69 -12.12
C ILE A 17 -4.03 -12.75 -12.93
N GLY A 18 -3.51 -13.12 -14.09
CA GLY A 18 -4.22 -13.94 -15.07
C GLY A 18 -5.19 -13.13 -15.92
N THR A 19 -5.54 -13.67 -17.07
CA THR A 19 -6.43 -13.03 -18.07
C THR A 19 -7.90 -13.43 -17.92
N ASP A 20 -8.19 -14.49 -17.17
CA ASP A 20 -9.55 -14.98 -16.96
C ASP A 20 -10.13 -14.44 -15.63
N PRO A 21 -11.15 -13.56 -15.68
CA PRO A 21 -11.81 -13.00 -14.49
C PRO A 21 -12.46 -14.05 -13.58
N ALA A 22 -12.78 -15.25 -14.05
CA ALA A 22 -13.37 -16.30 -13.24
C ALA A 22 -12.40 -16.79 -12.16
N ASN A 23 -11.10 -16.77 -12.45
CA ASN A 23 -10.03 -17.22 -11.56
C ASN A 23 -9.49 -16.12 -10.62
N TRP A 24 -9.98 -14.90 -10.74
CA TRP A 24 -9.49 -13.81 -9.91
C TRP A 24 -10.00 -13.88 -8.48
N SER A 25 -9.14 -13.48 -7.55
CA SER A 25 -9.57 -13.26 -6.18
C SER A 25 -10.72 -12.25 -6.13
N LYS A 26 -11.76 -12.59 -5.38
CA LYS A 26 -12.88 -11.67 -5.07
C LYS A 26 -12.59 -10.79 -3.86
N THR A 27 -11.48 -11.01 -3.18
CA THR A 27 -11.10 -10.30 -1.96
C THR A 27 -9.91 -9.37 -2.16
N CYS A 28 -9.03 -9.68 -3.09
CA CYS A 28 -7.80 -8.93 -3.36
C CYS A 28 -7.69 -8.53 -4.83
N LEU A 29 -7.18 -7.34 -5.11
CA LEU A 29 -6.92 -6.88 -6.47
C LEU A 29 -5.83 -7.69 -7.16
N VAL A 30 -4.73 -7.92 -6.44
CA VAL A 30 -3.60 -8.73 -6.85
C VAL A 30 -3.01 -9.42 -5.62
N PRO A 31 -2.70 -10.73 -5.72
CA PRO A 31 -1.98 -11.42 -4.65
C PRO A 31 -0.68 -10.68 -4.35
N TYR A 32 -0.43 -10.47 -3.06
CA TYR A 32 0.82 -9.84 -2.64
C TYR A 32 1.94 -10.87 -2.73
N PRO A 33 3.14 -10.51 -3.22
CA PRO A 33 4.24 -11.47 -3.29
C PRO A 33 4.61 -12.00 -1.90
N PRO A 34 4.64 -13.33 -1.68
CA PRO A 34 4.84 -13.92 -0.35
C PRO A 34 6.18 -13.54 0.30
N TRP A 35 7.17 -13.17 -0.51
CA TRP A 35 8.49 -12.77 -0.03
C TRP A 35 8.50 -11.42 0.70
N VAL A 36 7.48 -10.58 0.51
CA VAL A 36 7.41 -9.23 1.14
C VAL A 36 7.36 -9.31 2.66
N ASP A 37 6.68 -10.30 3.24
CA ASP A 37 6.65 -10.48 4.69
C ASP A 37 8.05 -10.74 5.27
N LYS A 38 8.89 -11.50 4.54
CA LYS A 38 10.31 -11.70 4.92
C LYS A 38 11.10 -10.39 4.92
N GLU A 39 10.78 -9.48 4.01
CA GLU A 39 11.42 -8.16 3.97
C GLU A 39 10.99 -7.26 5.13
N ILE A 40 9.72 -7.35 5.55
CA ILE A 40 9.24 -6.68 6.77
C ILE A 40 9.93 -7.25 8.01
N ASP A 41 10.14 -8.57 8.08
CA ASP A 41 10.88 -9.20 9.19
C ASP A 41 12.33 -8.73 9.24
N LYS A 42 12.99 -8.52 8.09
CA LYS A 42 14.31 -7.87 8.04
C LYS A 42 14.25 -6.45 8.60
N LEU A 43 13.22 -5.66 8.24
CA LEU A 43 13.04 -4.31 8.78
C LEU A 43 12.89 -4.33 10.31
N ILE A 44 12.05 -5.23 10.85
CA ILE A 44 11.88 -5.41 12.30
C ILE A 44 13.22 -5.72 12.97
N ARG A 45 14.00 -6.65 12.41
CA ARG A 45 15.33 -6.98 12.94
C ARG A 45 16.28 -5.77 12.90
N ALA A 46 16.27 -5.00 11.81
CA ALA A 46 17.07 -3.80 11.70
C ALA A 46 16.69 -2.76 12.77
N VAL A 47 15.40 -2.58 13.07
CA VAL A 47 14.93 -1.68 14.13
C VAL A 47 15.37 -2.18 15.51
N LYS A 48 15.28 -3.49 15.81
CA LYS A 48 15.79 -4.06 17.06
C LYS A 48 17.29 -3.81 17.21
N LYS A 49 18.09 -4.02 16.16
CA LYS A 49 19.55 -3.78 16.18
C LYS A 49 19.91 -2.31 16.39
N ILE A 50 19.22 -1.37 15.74
CA ILE A 50 19.52 0.06 15.92
C ILE A 50 19.15 0.53 17.33
N ASN A 51 18.07 0.02 17.91
CA ASN A 51 17.68 0.30 19.29
C ASN A 51 18.73 -0.24 20.30
N ALA A 52 19.31 -1.40 20.03
CA ALA A 52 20.42 -1.98 20.81
C ALA A 52 21.77 -1.27 20.57
N GLY A 53 21.82 -0.17 19.81
CA GLY A 53 23.06 0.56 19.52
C GLY A 53 23.93 -0.04 18.41
N GLN A 54 23.53 -1.18 17.84
CA GLN A 54 24.28 -1.93 16.81
C GLN A 54 24.05 -1.32 15.42
N LYS A 55 24.44 -0.04 15.25
CA LYS A 55 24.13 0.77 14.05
C LYS A 55 24.65 0.16 12.74
N ALA A 56 25.87 -0.40 12.75
CA ALA A 56 26.48 -0.97 11.55
C ALA A 56 25.68 -2.20 11.05
N GLU A 57 25.34 -3.10 11.96
CA GLU A 57 24.57 -4.31 11.68
C GLU A 57 23.14 -3.96 11.22
N ALA A 58 22.50 -3.02 11.92
CA ALA A 58 21.18 -2.52 11.53
C ALA A 58 21.16 -1.99 10.07
N LYS A 59 22.16 -1.20 9.70
CA LYS A 59 22.30 -0.69 8.32
C LYS A 59 22.60 -1.81 7.32
N LYS A 60 23.40 -2.83 7.68
CA LYS A 60 23.66 -3.99 6.83
C LYS A 60 22.36 -4.76 6.55
N ILE A 61 21.55 -5.03 7.57
CA ILE A 61 20.26 -5.70 7.41
C ILE A 61 19.33 -4.85 6.53
N LEU A 62 19.24 -3.54 6.78
CA LEU A 62 18.34 -2.68 5.98
C LEU A 62 18.73 -2.64 4.49
N ARG A 63 20.03 -2.67 4.17
CA ARG A 63 20.52 -2.76 2.78
C ARG A 63 20.22 -4.09 2.11
N SER A 64 20.01 -5.16 2.89
CA SER A 64 19.65 -6.49 2.36
C SER A 64 18.16 -6.63 2.01
N ILE A 65 17.37 -5.61 2.25
CA ILE A 65 15.96 -5.58 1.85
C ILE A 65 15.88 -5.36 0.33
N HIS A 66 15.12 -6.18 -0.36
CA HIS A 66 14.93 -6.15 -1.82
C HIS A 66 14.09 -4.94 -2.27
N GLY A 67 14.57 -3.74 -1.95
CA GLY A 67 13.82 -2.50 -2.17
C GLY A 67 13.58 -2.19 -3.64
N LYS A 68 14.49 -2.58 -4.54
CA LYS A 68 14.36 -2.39 -5.99
C LYS A 68 13.25 -3.25 -6.55
N GLU A 69 13.24 -4.54 -6.25
CA GLU A 69 12.22 -5.49 -6.68
C GLU A 69 10.83 -5.12 -6.17
N MET A 70 10.75 -4.64 -4.91
CA MET A 70 9.52 -4.11 -4.33
C MET A 70 9.00 -2.90 -5.12
N THR A 71 9.89 -1.98 -5.49
CA THR A 71 9.53 -0.79 -6.27
C THR A 71 9.09 -1.18 -7.67
N GLU A 72 9.84 -2.04 -8.35
CA GLU A 72 9.52 -2.52 -9.70
C GLU A 72 8.18 -3.26 -9.74
N TRP A 73 7.89 -4.08 -8.73
CA TRP A 73 6.59 -4.75 -8.64
C TRP A 73 5.46 -3.74 -8.46
N TYR A 74 5.63 -2.76 -7.56
CA TYR A 74 4.63 -1.72 -7.34
C TYR A 74 4.36 -0.89 -8.61
N GLU A 75 5.41 -0.50 -9.32
CA GLU A 75 5.33 0.35 -10.52
C GLU A 75 4.71 -0.36 -11.70
N ASN A 76 4.99 -1.64 -11.88
CA ASN A 76 4.55 -2.38 -13.06
C ASN A 76 3.29 -3.21 -12.84
N VAL A 77 2.95 -3.56 -11.60
CA VAL A 77 1.80 -4.39 -11.26
C VAL A 77 0.86 -3.67 -10.30
N GLY A 78 1.32 -3.38 -9.08
CA GLY A 78 0.47 -2.98 -7.98
C GLY A 78 -0.50 -1.85 -8.28
N GLN A 79 -0.01 -0.73 -8.80
CA GLN A 79 -0.85 0.45 -9.07
C GLN A 79 -1.74 0.33 -10.33
N TRP A 80 -1.52 -0.67 -11.17
CA TRP A 80 -2.25 -0.81 -12.45
C TRP A 80 -3.37 -1.85 -12.42
N THR A 81 -3.43 -2.64 -11.35
CA THR A 81 -4.34 -3.79 -11.25
C THR A 81 -5.81 -3.44 -11.43
N GLY A 82 -6.25 -2.30 -10.91
CA GLY A 82 -7.65 -1.90 -11.04
C GLY A 82 -8.03 -1.54 -12.49
N ALA A 83 -7.16 -0.79 -13.19
CA ALA A 83 -7.37 -0.48 -14.61
C ALA A 83 -7.35 -1.76 -15.46
N TYR A 84 -6.42 -2.67 -15.18
CA TYR A 84 -6.31 -3.96 -15.85
C TYR A 84 -7.58 -4.79 -15.67
N ARG A 85 -8.01 -5.02 -14.42
CA ARG A 85 -9.23 -5.80 -14.12
C ARG A 85 -10.47 -5.19 -14.76
N ARG A 86 -10.63 -3.86 -14.63
CA ARG A 86 -11.77 -3.15 -15.20
C ARG A 86 -11.84 -3.31 -16.70
N ASN A 87 -10.72 -3.25 -17.40
CA ASN A 87 -10.68 -3.43 -18.86
C ASN A 87 -11.08 -4.84 -19.26
N LEU A 88 -10.55 -5.87 -18.61
CA LEU A 88 -10.88 -7.27 -18.92
C LEU A 88 -12.33 -7.63 -18.53
N LEU A 89 -12.87 -7.05 -17.47
CA LEU A 89 -14.27 -7.22 -17.10
C LEU A 89 -15.22 -6.44 -18.03
N ASN A 90 -14.68 -5.59 -18.89
CA ASN A 90 -15.48 -4.67 -19.73
C ASN A 90 -16.53 -3.90 -18.89
N SER A 91 -16.14 -3.51 -17.68
CA SER A 91 -17.05 -2.96 -16.68
C SER A 91 -17.58 -1.59 -17.11
N LYS A 92 -18.89 -1.42 -17.09
CA LYS A 92 -19.55 -0.15 -17.39
C LYS A 92 -19.16 0.90 -16.34
N LYS A 93 -18.64 2.04 -16.79
CA LYS A 93 -18.27 3.15 -15.89
C LYS A 93 -19.51 3.70 -15.19
N LEU A 94 -19.44 3.84 -13.87
CA LEU A 94 -20.51 4.43 -13.08
C LEU A 94 -20.51 5.97 -13.23
N LYS A 95 -21.71 6.56 -13.17
CA LYS A 95 -21.89 8.02 -13.22
C LYS A 95 -21.30 8.65 -11.97
N GLU A 96 -20.35 9.54 -12.16
CA GLU A 96 -19.74 10.30 -11.07
C GLU A 96 -20.64 11.47 -10.64
N ILE A 97 -20.65 11.80 -9.35
CA ILE A 97 -21.31 13.02 -8.84
C ILE A 97 -20.44 14.25 -9.15
N PRO A 98 -21.04 15.44 -9.27
CA PRO A 98 -20.30 16.69 -9.46
C PRO A 98 -19.23 16.90 -8.39
N LYS A 99 -18.10 17.50 -8.76
CA LYS A 99 -16.98 17.73 -7.82
C LYS A 99 -17.39 18.54 -6.60
N SER A 100 -18.27 19.54 -6.77
CA SER A 100 -18.83 20.36 -5.71
C SER A 100 -19.62 19.59 -4.64
N HIS A 101 -20.13 18.41 -4.97
CA HIS A 101 -20.87 17.55 -4.04
C HIS A 101 -20.04 16.44 -3.42
N ARG A 102 -18.74 16.36 -3.74
CA ARG A 102 -17.85 15.34 -3.18
C ARG A 102 -17.39 15.74 -1.78
N ALA A 103 -17.37 14.78 -0.88
CA ALA A 103 -16.76 14.98 0.43
C ALA A 103 -15.25 15.22 0.30
N SER A 104 -14.67 15.89 1.31
CA SER A 104 -13.23 16.08 1.41
C SER A 104 -12.49 14.74 1.40
N SER A 105 -11.38 14.68 0.67
CA SER A 105 -10.45 13.55 0.70
C SER A 105 -9.54 13.56 1.92
N ASN A 106 -9.51 14.65 2.68
CA ASN A 106 -8.71 14.74 3.90
C ASN A 106 -9.28 13.83 4.98
N ILE A 107 -8.41 12.98 5.54
CA ILE A 107 -8.77 12.03 6.59
C ILE A 107 -8.00 12.44 7.84
N PRO A 108 -8.68 12.92 8.90
CA PRO A 108 -8.04 13.30 10.16
C PRO A 108 -7.23 12.15 10.75
N LEU A 109 -6.11 12.46 11.42
CA LEU A 109 -5.23 11.46 12.03
C LEU A 109 -5.97 10.53 12.98
N GLU A 110 -6.88 11.04 13.79
CA GLU A 110 -7.71 10.24 14.69
C GLU A 110 -8.52 9.18 13.92
N THR A 111 -9.12 9.57 12.79
CA THR A 111 -9.88 8.66 11.92
C THR A 111 -8.94 7.61 11.30
N GLN A 112 -7.74 8.02 10.85
CA GLN A 112 -6.74 7.10 10.33
C GLN A 112 -6.36 6.05 11.38
N MET A 113 -6.11 6.47 12.63
CA MET A 113 -5.75 5.57 13.73
C MET A 113 -6.89 4.63 14.12
N LYS A 114 -8.14 5.10 14.13
CA LYS A 114 -9.31 4.24 14.37
C LYS A 114 -9.41 3.15 13.29
N VAL A 115 -9.22 3.52 12.02
CA VAL A 115 -9.32 2.59 10.90
C VAL A 115 -8.18 1.57 10.91
N ILE A 116 -6.92 2.00 11.08
CA ILE A 116 -5.77 1.07 11.03
C ILE A 116 -5.77 0.10 12.20
N LYS A 117 -6.15 0.54 13.41
CA LYS A 117 -6.29 -0.33 14.59
C LYS A 117 -7.41 -1.35 14.40
N ARG A 118 -8.61 -0.92 13.95
CA ARG A 118 -9.71 -1.83 13.62
C ARG A 118 -9.29 -2.90 12.62
N ASP A 119 -8.43 -2.53 11.66
CA ASP A 119 -7.97 -3.40 10.59
C ASP A 119 -6.64 -4.10 10.94
N ASN A 120 -6.26 -4.18 12.22
CA ASN A 120 -5.09 -4.87 12.77
C ASN A 120 -3.78 -4.54 12.02
N TYR A 121 -3.60 -3.27 11.63
CA TYR A 121 -2.44 -2.83 10.84
C TYR A 121 -2.21 -3.70 9.59
N ARG A 122 -3.29 -4.21 8.99
CA ARG A 122 -3.24 -4.99 7.77
C ARG A 122 -4.07 -4.38 6.65
N CYS A 123 -3.61 -4.58 5.42
CA CYS A 123 -4.38 -4.20 4.24
C CYS A 123 -5.65 -5.03 4.15
N ARG A 124 -6.82 -4.38 4.12
CA ARG A 124 -8.11 -5.09 4.04
C ARG A 124 -8.33 -5.86 2.74
N TYR A 125 -7.50 -5.62 1.72
CA TYR A 125 -7.56 -6.36 0.46
C TYR A 125 -6.55 -7.52 0.42
N CYS A 126 -5.26 -7.24 0.56
CA CYS A 126 -4.21 -8.26 0.37
C CYS A 126 -3.60 -8.79 1.67
N GLN A 127 -4.04 -8.31 2.82
CA GLN A 127 -3.60 -8.71 4.17
C GLN A 127 -2.13 -8.42 4.51
N ILE A 128 -1.39 -7.70 3.65
CA ILE A 128 0.00 -7.32 3.97
C ILE A 128 0.05 -6.48 5.25
N ARG A 129 1.11 -6.63 6.02
CA ARG A 129 1.43 -5.79 7.18
C ARG A 129 1.63 -4.33 6.76
N LEU A 130 0.99 -3.40 7.46
CA LEU A 130 1.06 -1.97 7.17
C LEU A 130 1.92 -1.24 8.20
N ILE A 131 2.61 -0.20 7.72
CA ILE A 131 3.42 0.71 8.51
C ILE A 131 2.81 2.10 8.40
N HIS A 132 2.45 2.70 9.53
CA HIS A 132 1.82 4.02 9.54
C HIS A 132 2.82 5.12 9.13
N LYS A 133 2.34 6.22 8.54
CA LYS A 133 3.18 7.33 8.07
C LYS A 133 4.12 7.88 9.15
N ASN A 134 3.64 8.02 10.39
CA ASN A 134 4.46 8.53 11.50
C ASN A 134 5.61 7.58 11.85
N GLU A 135 5.37 6.27 11.77
CA GLU A 135 6.40 5.24 11.98
C GLU A 135 7.48 5.32 10.89
N ILE A 136 7.09 5.59 9.64
CA ILE A 136 8.03 5.79 8.53
C ILE A 136 8.91 7.02 8.78
N ILE A 137 8.36 8.11 9.28
CA ILE A 137 9.11 9.31 9.65
C ILE A 137 10.13 8.97 10.76
N THR A 138 9.70 8.21 11.78
CA THR A 138 10.58 7.77 12.87
C THR A 138 11.68 6.85 12.37
N LEU A 139 11.39 5.92 11.46
CA LEU A 139 12.39 5.08 10.79
C LEU A 139 13.41 5.94 10.06
N GLN A 140 12.96 6.94 9.30
CA GLN A 140 13.86 7.85 8.60
C GLN A 140 14.78 8.61 9.55
N ASN A 141 14.26 9.07 10.68
CA ASN A 141 15.05 9.77 11.70
C ASN A 141 16.11 8.84 12.34
N LYS A 142 15.76 7.57 12.58
CA LYS A 142 16.69 6.59 13.16
C LYS A 142 17.78 6.12 12.18
N PHE A 143 17.42 5.85 10.95
CA PHE A 143 18.34 5.29 9.95
C PHE A 143 19.01 6.34 9.05
N GLY A 144 18.40 7.51 8.94
CA GLY A 144 18.82 8.61 8.06
C GLY A 144 18.12 8.57 6.68
N ARG A 145 18.01 9.76 6.08
CA ARG A 145 17.30 9.97 4.80
C ARG A 145 17.87 9.18 3.63
N LYS A 146 19.19 8.91 3.63
CA LYS A 146 19.84 8.11 2.58
C LYS A 146 19.45 6.64 2.63
N MET A 147 19.17 6.12 3.83
CA MET A 147 18.81 4.72 4.03
C MET A 147 17.31 4.45 3.86
N ILE A 148 16.49 5.40 4.26
CA ILE A 148 15.03 5.38 4.10
C ILE A 148 14.61 6.65 3.36
N PRO A 149 14.81 6.73 2.03
CA PRO A 149 14.39 7.89 1.27
C PRO A 149 12.86 7.99 1.29
N ILE A 150 12.38 9.11 1.82
CA ILE A 150 11.01 9.60 1.64
C ILE A 150 11.14 10.69 0.59
N CYS A 151 10.34 10.64 -0.46
CA CYS A 151 10.41 11.58 -1.56
C CYS A 151 10.56 13.03 -1.06
N LYS A 152 11.55 13.76 -1.57
CA LYS A 152 11.56 15.21 -1.46
C LYS A 152 10.36 15.75 -2.24
N GLU A 153 9.69 16.75 -1.69
CA GLU A 153 8.75 17.57 -2.43
C GLU A 153 9.46 18.13 -3.66
N SER A 154 9.20 17.54 -4.81
CA SER A 154 9.62 18.07 -6.10
C SER A 154 8.41 18.79 -6.68
N LYS A 155 8.65 19.95 -7.31
CA LYS A 155 7.61 20.73 -7.99
C LYS A 155 6.89 19.94 -9.10
N ASN A 156 7.38 18.75 -9.45
CA ASN A 156 6.79 17.81 -10.40
C ASN A 156 6.51 16.46 -9.72
N GLU A 157 5.47 16.43 -8.88
CA GLU A 157 5.10 15.28 -8.02
C GLU A 157 4.82 13.96 -8.74
N ARG A 158 4.54 13.95 -10.03
CA ARG A 158 4.05 12.76 -10.74
C ARG A 158 5.14 11.79 -11.20
N GLU A 159 6.31 12.26 -11.53
CA GLU A 159 7.39 11.46 -12.12
C GLU A 159 8.42 10.94 -11.10
N TYR A 160 8.63 11.66 -10.01
CA TYR A 160 9.70 11.38 -9.05
C TYR A 160 9.26 10.65 -7.77
N ALA A 161 7.96 10.55 -7.51
CA ALA A 161 7.46 10.12 -6.20
C ALA A 161 7.71 8.64 -5.86
N VAL A 162 7.84 7.78 -6.85
CA VAL A 162 7.94 6.33 -6.66
C VAL A 162 9.38 5.86 -6.69
N THR A 163 10.16 6.34 -7.64
CA THR A 163 11.54 5.90 -7.90
C THR A 163 12.53 6.20 -6.76
N PHE A 164 12.26 7.22 -5.95
CA PHE A 164 13.13 7.64 -4.84
C PHE A 164 12.70 7.13 -3.46
N ARG A 165 11.60 6.38 -3.36
CA ARG A 165 11.18 5.82 -2.07
C ARG A 165 11.75 4.43 -1.87
N HIS A 166 12.09 4.11 -0.62
CA HIS A 166 12.44 2.73 -0.27
C HIS A 166 11.27 1.79 -0.62
N GLY A 167 11.55 0.64 -1.22
CA GLY A 167 10.52 -0.29 -1.68
C GLY A 167 9.51 -0.70 -0.60
N ILE A 168 9.96 -0.90 0.64
CA ILE A 168 9.07 -1.16 1.79
C ILE A 168 8.02 -0.04 1.96
N ILE A 169 8.41 1.23 1.76
CA ILE A 169 7.46 2.35 1.85
C ILE A 169 6.46 2.28 0.71
N ASN A 170 6.92 1.96 -0.49
CA ASN A 170 6.02 1.84 -1.64
C ASN A 170 4.99 0.73 -1.45
N MET A 171 5.36 -0.37 -0.84
CA MET A 171 4.48 -1.52 -0.68
C MET A 171 3.70 -1.52 0.64
N CYS A 172 4.33 -1.17 1.76
CA CYS A 172 3.77 -1.39 3.10
C CYS A 172 3.25 -0.12 3.78
N GLN A 173 3.46 1.08 3.22
CA GLN A 173 2.89 2.29 3.81
C GLN A 173 1.37 2.20 3.87
N ALA A 174 0.82 2.40 5.06
CA ALA A 174 -0.62 2.51 5.26
C ALA A 174 -1.19 3.70 4.48
N THR A 175 -2.24 3.43 3.76
CA THR A 175 -3.15 4.39 3.13
C THR A 175 -4.58 4.01 3.51
N TYR A 176 -5.54 4.83 3.15
CA TYR A 176 -6.94 4.61 3.52
C TYR A 176 -7.81 4.71 2.28
N ASP A 177 -8.43 3.59 1.91
CA ASP A 177 -9.32 3.54 0.76
C ASP A 177 -10.76 3.84 1.15
N HIS A 178 -11.42 4.63 0.31
CA HIS A 178 -12.85 4.82 0.35
C HIS A 178 -13.53 3.64 -0.36
N VAL A 179 -14.10 2.70 0.38
CA VAL A 179 -14.81 1.53 -0.16
C VAL A 179 -15.85 1.96 -1.21
N LYS A 180 -16.71 2.92 -0.85
CA LYS A 180 -17.48 3.71 -1.82
C LYS A 180 -16.65 4.94 -2.19
N PRO A 181 -16.18 5.06 -3.44
CA PRO A 181 -15.35 6.18 -3.87
C PRO A 181 -16.01 7.54 -3.65
N LEU A 182 -15.22 8.58 -3.39
CA LEU A 182 -15.72 9.96 -3.25
C LEU A 182 -16.47 10.42 -4.49
N GLN A 183 -16.00 10.01 -5.68
CA GLN A 183 -16.66 10.32 -6.97
C GLN A 183 -18.06 9.71 -7.09
N LEU A 184 -18.35 8.70 -6.28
CA LEU A 184 -19.65 8.02 -6.24
C LEU A 184 -20.46 8.40 -4.98
N GLY A 185 -20.08 9.49 -4.29
CA GLY A 185 -20.75 9.98 -3.09
C GLY A 185 -20.33 9.29 -1.80
N GLY A 186 -19.14 8.66 -1.77
CA GLY A 186 -18.53 8.19 -0.52
C GLY A 186 -18.14 9.34 0.42
N ARG A 187 -17.94 9.04 1.69
CA ARG A 187 -17.47 9.99 2.72
C ARG A 187 -16.23 9.48 3.42
N SER A 188 -15.40 10.38 3.95
CA SER A 188 -14.19 10.06 4.74
C SER A 188 -14.57 9.70 6.19
N SER A 189 -15.42 8.70 6.37
CA SER A 189 -15.86 8.20 7.68
C SER A 189 -15.26 6.82 7.97
N VAL A 190 -15.10 6.47 9.25
CA VAL A 190 -14.64 5.14 9.67
C VAL A 190 -15.47 4.02 9.01
N GLY A 191 -16.76 4.25 8.83
CA GLY A 191 -17.69 3.30 8.17
C GLY A 191 -17.42 3.09 6.67
N ASN A 192 -16.80 4.04 5.98
CA ASN A 192 -16.49 3.93 4.55
C ASN A 192 -14.99 3.75 4.25
N LEU A 193 -14.13 3.86 5.25
CA LEU A 193 -12.69 3.72 5.10
C LEU A 193 -12.22 2.32 5.50
N VAL A 194 -11.20 1.84 4.82
CA VAL A 194 -10.42 0.64 5.20
C VAL A 194 -8.93 0.93 5.08
N ALA A 195 -8.14 0.34 5.98
CA ALA A 195 -6.68 0.41 5.89
C ALA A 195 -6.20 -0.42 4.71
N THR A 196 -5.30 0.15 3.92
CA THR A 196 -4.82 -0.48 2.69
C THR A 196 -3.33 -0.17 2.44
N CYS A 197 -2.65 -1.05 1.72
CA CYS A 197 -1.36 -0.71 1.14
C CYS A 197 -1.55 0.21 -0.09
N LYS A 198 -0.48 0.88 -0.50
CA LYS A 198 -0.53 1.74 -1.69
C LYS A 198 -0.95 1.01 -2.95
N ALA A 199 -0.45 -0.21 -3.17
CA ALA A 199 -0.78 -1.00 -4.34
C ALA A 199 -2.29 -1.24 -4.45
N CYS A 200 -2.94 -1.66 -3.36
CA CYS A 200 -4.38 -1.88 -3.36
C CYS A 200 -5.17 -0.58 -3.46
N ASN A 201 -4.75 0.48 -2.78
CA ASN A 201 -5.46 1.76 -2.81
C ASN A 201 -5.39 2.41 -4.20
N TYR A 202 -4.20 2.58 -4.73
CA TYR A 202 -4.02 3.18 -6.06
C TYR A 202 -4.46 2.25 -7.19
N GLY A 203 -4.26 0.93 -7.02
CA GLY A 203 -4.79 -0.07 -7.93
C GLY A 203 -6.30 -0.02 -8.03
N LYS A 204 -7.02 0.12 -6.90
CA LYS A 204 -8.47 0.32 -6.91
C LYS A 204 -8.84 1.71 -7.47
N GLY A 205 -8.10 2.73 -7.06
CA GLY A 205 -8.36 4.11 -7.49
C GLY A 205 -9.81 4.53 -7.26
N LYS A 206 -10.42 5.11 -8.28
CA LYS A 206 -11.80 5.62 -8.23
C LYS A 206 -12.88 4.58 -8.58
N PHE A 207 -12.50 3.36 -8.86
CA PHE A 207 -13.45 2.32 -9.24
C PHE A 207 -14.20 1.79 -8.01
N SER A 208 -15.48 1.46 -8.21
CA SER A 208 -16.27 0.73 -7.23
C SER A 208 -15.82 -0.73 -7.15
N LEU A 209 -16.15 -1.40 -6.05
CA LEU A 209 -15.89 -2.83 -5.91
C LEU A 209 -16.54 -3.65 -7.03
N LYS A 210 -17.75 -3.28 -7.43
CA LYS A 210 -18.49 -3.94 -8.53
C LYS A 210 -17.75 -3.83 -9.86
N GLU A 211 -17.20 -2.65 -10.20
CA GLU A 211 -16.41 -2.45 -11.43
C GLU A 211 -15.13 -3.30 -11.46
N LEU A 212 -14.66 -3.75 -10.32
CA LEU A 212 -13.44 -4.54 -10.18
C LEU A 212 -13.70 -6.03 -9.87
N GLY A 213 -14.96 -6.44 -9.78
CA GLY A 213 -15.33 -7.80 -9.40
C GLY A 213 -14.90 -8.17 -7.97
N LEU A 214 -14.93 -7.21 -7.04
CA LEU A 214 -14.52 -7.41 -5.65
C LEU A 214 -15.72 -7.45 -4.71
N ASN A 215 -15.60 -8.26 -3.67
CA ASN A 215 -16.52 -8.31 -2.55
C ASN A 215 -16.24 -7.18 -1.54
N GLN A 216 -17.16 -7.00 -0.57
CA GLN A 216 -17.03 -5.98 0.47
C GLN A 216 -15.88 -6.31 1.44
N PRO A 217 -14.80 -5.52 1.52
CA PRO A 217 -13.58 -5.88 2.26
C PRO A 217 -13.80 -6.01 3.77
N ARG A 218 -14.81 -5.35 4.35
CA ARG A 218 -15.09 -5.44 5.79
C ARG A 218 -15.83 -6.70 6.20
N LYS A 219 -16.34 -7.46 5.25
CA LYS A 219 -17.03 -8.75 5.52
C LYS A 219 -16.06 -9.91 5.66
N TRP A 220 -14.77 -9.71 5.40
CA TRP A 220 -13.77 -10.78 5.47
C TRP A 220 -13.08 -10.80 6.81
N GLN A 221 -12.71 -11.97 7.23
CA GLN A 221 -11.85 -12.16 8.38
C GLN A 221 -10.49 -11.53 8.08
N ILE A 222 -9.99 -10.75 9.02
CA ILE A 222 -8.64 -10.19 8.96
C ILE A 222 -7.70 -11.12 9.72
N ILE A 223 -6.46 -11.20 9.28
CA ILE A 223 -5.43 -11.88 10.04
C ILE A 223 -5.22 -11.12 11.35
N VAL A 224 -5.37 -11.83 12.46
CA VAL A 224 -5.11 -11.34 13.81
C VAL A 224 -3.86 -12.03 14.30
N ASP A 225 -2.80 -11.26 14.49
CA ASP A 225 -1.52 -11.70 15.04
C ASP A 225 -0.94 -10.61 15.94
N GLU A 226 0.31 -10.75 16.34
CA GLU A 226 1.01 -9.77 17.20
C GLU A 226 1.40 -8.48 16.45
N TRP A 227 1.15 -8.38 15.13
CA TRP A 227 1.51 -7.21 14.35
C TRP A 227 0.59 -6.03 14.63
N GLN A 228 1.16 -4.98 15.24
CA GLN A 228 0.46 -3.71 15.53
C GLN A 228 1.25 -2.50 15.01
N GLY A 229 1.96 -2.67 13.88
CA GLY A 229 2.86 -1.64 13.35
C GLY A 229 4.23 -1.67 14.03
N LEU A 230 4.95 -0.58 13.92
CA LEU A 230 6.30 -0.43 14.46
C LEU A 230 6.39 0.53 15.65
N ALA A 231 5.27 1.13 16.08
CA ALA A 231 5.28 2.24 17.05
C ALA A 231 5.98 1.85 18.36
N ASP A 232 5.61 0.73 18.96
CA ASP A 232 6.17 0.28 20.24
C ASP A 232 7.66 -0.06 20.09
N LEU A 233 8.01 -0.75 19.01
CA LEU A 233 9.40 -1.08 18.72
C LEU A 233 10.27 0.16 18.46
N LEU A 234 9.72 1.18 17.79
CA LEU A 234 10.43 2.41 17.50
C LEU A 234 10.58 3.32 18.73
N ASN A 235 9.65 3.25 19.68
CA ASN A 235 9.63 4.06 20.89
C ASN A 235 10.31 3.37 22.09
N SER A 236 10.64 2.08 21.99
CA SER A 236 11.38 1.39 23.04
C SER A 236 12.72 2.10 23.29
N LYS A 237 12.87 2.70 24.49
CA LYS A 237 14.14 3.27 24.97
C LYS A 237 15.13 2.12 25.20
N LYS A 238 16.42 2.43 25.10
CA LYS A 238 17.46 1.53 25.59
C LYS A 238 17.15 1.15 27.05
N SER A 239 16.79 -0.09 27.31
CA SER A 239 16.95 -0.68 28.64
C SER A 239 18.44 -0.91 28.93
#